data_1000974c12851f778b1c640731bd843b
#
_entry.id   1000974c12851f778b1c640731bd843b
#
_cell.length_a   1.000
_cell.length_b   1.000
_cell.length_c   1.000
_cell.angle_alpha   90.00
_cell.angle_beta   90.00
_cell.angle_gamma   90.00
#
_symmetry.space_group_name_H-M   'P 1'
#
loop_
_entity.id
_entity.type
_entity.pdbx_description
1 polymer ?
#
loop_
_entity_poly.entity_id
_entity_poly.type
_entity_poly.pdbx_seq_one_letter_code
_entity_poly.pdbx_strand_id
1 'polypeptide(L)'
;MKANILGTEYKIVFKDYEDDTEFIKRGICGYCDSIEHIICIGNLHSFPDWEDETQERCKKMQKHTIRHEIIHAFFNESGLQESSGVISNIGWSQNEEMVDFFAIQFPKIQKVFKDLNIDT
;
A
#
# COMPACT_ATOMS: atom_id res chain seq x y z
N MET A 1 -9.13 6.32 -9.22
CA MET A 1 -8.86 6.96 -7.91
C MET A 1 -7.47 7.58 -7.95
N LYS A 2 -7.29 8.72 -7.31
CA LYS A 2 -6.02 9.46 -7.30
C LYS A 2 -5.66 9.84 -5.87
N ALA A 3 -4.37 9.89 -5.58
CA ALA A 3 -3.86 10.32 -4.29
C ALA A 3 -2.73 11.34 -4.50
N ASN A 4 -2.76 12.41 -3.74
CA ASN A 4 -1.65 13.37 -3.71
C ASN A 4 -0.67 12.95 -2.61
N ILE A 5 0.52 12.56 -3.03
CA ILE A 5 1.57 12.09 -2.15
C ILE A 5 2.69 13.12 -2.14
N LEU A 6 2.69 13.97 -1.13
CA LEU A 6 3.70 15.04 -0.99
C LEU A 6 3.84 15.92 -2.24
N GLY A 7 2.72 16.22 -2.89
CA GLY A 7 2.69 17.05 -4.09
C GLY A 7 2.73 16.28 -5.42
N THR A 8 2.99 14.98 -5.40
CA THR A 8 3.00 14.13 -6.59
C THR A 8 1.69 13.36 -6.68
N GLU A 9 1.05 13.40 -7.83
CA GLU A 9 -0.19 12.64 -8.05
C GLU A 9 0.12 11.18 -8.40
N TYR A 10 -0.43 10.25 -7.62
CA TYR A 10 -0.42 8.83 -7.91
C TYR A 10 -1.81 8.39 -8.37
N LYS A 11 -1.86 7.56 -9.40
CA LYS A 11 -3.08 6.89 -9.81
C LYS A 11 -3.22 5.58 -9.07
N ILE A 12 -4.39 5.32 -8.51
CA ILE A 12 -4.72 4.03 -7.89
C ILE A 12 -5.61 3.28 -8.87
N VAL A 13 -5.10 2.16 -9.38
CA VAL A 13 -5.79 1.33 -10.36
C VAL A 13 -6.07 -0.04 -9.77
N PHE A 14 -7.18 -0.65 -10.20
CA PHE A 14 -7.59 -1.98 -9.76
C PHE A 14 -7.51 -2.93 -10.94
N LYS A 15 -6.93 -4.10 -10.74
CA LYS A 15 -6.78 -5.12 -11.78
C LYS A 15 -7.15 -6.48 -11.24
N ASP A 16 -7.69 -7.33 -12.12
CA ASP A 16 -7.88 -8.73 -11.81
C ASP A 16 -6.58 -9.50 -11.85
N TYR A 17 -6.55 -10.63 -11.17
CA TYR A 17 -5.36 -11.48 -11.02
C TYR A 17 -4.70 -11.82 -12.36
N GLU A 18 -5.50 -12.12 -13.38
CA GLU A 18 -5.00 -12.52 -14.70
C GLU A 18 -4.52 -11.35 -15.55
N ASP A 19 -4.89 -10.13 -15.18
CA ASP A 19 -4.58 -8.93 -15.98
C ASP A 19 -3.22 -8.31 -15.66
N ASP A 20 -2.53 -8.81 -14.64
CA ASP A 20 -1.22 -8.31 -14.27
C ASP A 20 -0.32 -9.46 -13.82
N THR A 21 0.72 -9.73 -14.61
CA THR A 21 1.65 -10.83 -14.36
C THR A 21 2.44 -10.67 -13.06
N GLU A 22 2.56 -9.45 -12.52
CA GLU A 22 3.25 -9.21 -11.26
C GLU A 22 2.56 -9.89 -10.08
N PHE A 23 1.23 -9.98 -10.10
CA PHE A 23 0.48 -10.69 -9.06
C PHE A 23 0.87 -12.17 -9.00
N ILE A 24 1.05 -12.78 -10.17
CA ILE A 24 1.39 -14.20 -10.29
C ILE A 24 2.86 -14.43 -9.95
N LYS A 25 3.75 -13.65 -10.55
CA LYS A 25 5.20 -13.82 -10.41
C LYS A 25 5.69 -13.55 -9.00
N ARG A 26 5.15 -12.53 -8.35
CA ARG A 26 5.62 -12.06 -7.04
C ARG A 26 4.77 -12.55 -5.87
N GLY A 27 3.63 -13.17 -6.14
CA GLY A 27 2.71 -13.62 -5.09
C GLY A 27 2.17 -12.47 -4.25
N ILE A 28 1.88 -11.33 -4.87
CA ILE A 28 1.42 -10.12 -4.20
C ILE A 28 0.01 -9.76 -4.65
N CYS A 29 -0.69 -8.96 -3.86
CA CYS A 29 -2.02 -8.45 -4.21
C CYS A 29 -2.05 -6.93 -4.41
N GLY A 30 -0.90 -6.29 -4.44
CA GLY A 30 -0.75 -4.87 -4.74
C GLY A 30 0.71 -4.50 -4.84
N TYR A 31 0.99 -3.39 -5.51
CA TYR A 31 2.33 -2.82 -5.59
C TYR A 31 2.29 -1.33 -5.91
N CYS A 32 3.38 -0.65 -5.60
CA CYS A 32 3.59 0.76 -5.92
C CYS A 32 4.70 0.89 -6.95
N ASP A 33 4.37 1.45 -8.11
CA ASP A 33 5.36 1.81 -9.12
C ASP A 33 5.74 3.29 -8.94
N SER A 34 6.93 3.49 -8.41
CA SER A 34 7.43 4.82 -8.06
C SER A 34 7.88 5.63 -9.27
N ILE A 35 8.16 4.98 -10.39
CA ILE A 35 8.59 5.65 -11.62
C ILE A 35 7.37 6.17 -12.36
N GLU A 36 6.35 5.35 -12.51
CA GLU A 36 5.12 5.70 -13.22
C GLU A 36 4.08 6.38 -12.32
N HIS A 37 4.33 6.44 -11.01
CA HIS A 37 3.41 6.98 -10.00
C HIS A 37 2.05 6.28 -10.04
N ILE A 38 2.08 4.96 -10.04
CA ILE A 38 0.89 4.11 -10.06
C ILE A 38 0.91 3.19 -8.85
N ILE A 39 -0.22 3.13 -8.16
CA ILE A 39 -0.51 2.12 -7.14
C ILE A 39 -1.48 1.13 -7.76
N CYS A 40 -1.06 -0.11 -7.93
CA CYS A 40 -1.89 -1.16 -8.50
C CYS A 40 -2.40 -2.08 -7.39
N ILE A 41 -3.71 -2.24 -7.32
CA ILE A 41 -4.40 -3.03 -6.31
C ILE A 41 -5.15 -4.17 -6.99
N GLY A 42 -4.97 -5.39 -6.52
CA GLY A 42 -5.68 -6.54 -7.05
C GLY A 42 -7.14 -6.59 -6.60
N ASN A 43 -8.02 -6.94 -7.51
CA ASN A 43 -9.41 -7.29 -7.19
C ASN A 43 -9.40 -8.69 -6.57
N LEU A 44 -9.51 -8.78 -5.24
CA LEU A 44 -9.25 -10.02 -4.50
C LEU A 44 -10.16 -11.18 -4.91
N HIS A 45 -11.41 -10.91 -5.31
CA HIS A 45 -12.30 -11.97 -5.79
C HIS A 45 -11.77 -12.72 -7.01
N SER A 46 -10.88 -12.11 -7.79
CA SER A 46 -10.24 -12.74 -8.94
C SER A 46 -9.03 -13.59 -8.55
N PHE A 47 -8.57 -13.50 -7.31
CA PHE A 47 -7.39 -14.22 -6.82
C PHE A 47 -7.77 -15.62 -6.34
N PRO A 48 -7.01 -16.67 -6.71
CA PRO A 48 -7.34 -18.06 -6.32
C PRO A 48 -7.52 -18.26 -4.83
N ASP A 49 -6.72 -17.61 -4.00
CA ASP A 49 -6.79 -17.76 -2.55
C ASP A 49 -7.94 -16.99 -1.91
N TRP A 50 -8.63 -16.12 -2.66
CA TRP A 50 -9.65 -15.22 -2.14
C TRP A 50 -11.03 -15.40 -2.80
N GLU A 51 -11.13 -16.26 -3.81
CA GLU A 51 -12.37 -16.40 -4.58
C GLU A 51 -13.57 -16.90 -3.75
N ASP A 52 -13.31 -17.70 -2.71
CA ASP A 52 -14.33 -18.24 -1.83
C ASP A 52 -14.54 -17.41 -0.55
N GLU A 53 -13.80 -16.31 -0.39
CA GLU A 53 -13.90 -15.45 0.77
C GLU A 53 -15.11 -14.52 0.72
N THR A 54 -15.56 -14.07 1.90
CA THR A 54 -16.66 -13.11 1.98
C THR A 54 -16.28 -11.76 1.40
N GLN A 55 -17.26 -11.03 0.89
CA GLN A 55 -17.03 -9.66 0.41
C GLN A 55 -16.48 -8.75 1.51
N GLU A 56 -16.93 -8.93 2.73
CA GLU A 56 -16.47 -8.13 3.86
C GLU A 56 -14.98 -8.32 4.12
N ARG A 57 -14.50 -9.57 4.12
CA ARG A 57 -13.07 -9.86 4.28
C ARG A 57 -12.24 -9.30 3.14
N CYS A 58 -12.71 -9.47 1.91
CA CYS A 58 -12.04 -8.91 0.74
C CYS A 58 -11.92 -7.39 0.81
N LYS A 59 -12.99 -6.70 1.22
CA LYS A 59 -12.97 -5.24 1.38
C LYS A 59 -12.00 -4.79 2.46
N LYS A 60 -11.96 -5.48 3.58
CA LYS A 60 -11.03 -5.16 4.68
C LYS A 60 -9.58 -5.33 4.23
N MET A 61 -9.28 -6.44 3.59
CA MET A 61 -7.93 -6.71 3.07
C MET A 61 -7.55 -5.72 1.98
N GLN A 62 -8.46 -5.38 1.10
CA GLN A 62 -8.21 -4.42 0.03
C GLN A 62 -7.89 -3.03 0.59
N LYS A 63 -8.62 -2.58 1.61
CA LYS A 63 -8.30 -1.31 2.30
C LYS A 63 -6.92 -1.36 2.96
N HIS A 64 -6.57 -2.48 3.57
CA HIS A 64 -5.23 -2.69 4.12
C HIS A 64 -4.16 -2.55 3.03
N THR A 65 -4.35 -3.24 1.90
CA THR A 65 -3.40 -3.20 0.78
C THR A 65 -3.24 -1.79 0.22
N ILE A 66 -4.34 -1.05 0.06
CA ILE A 66 -4.27 0.34 -0.40
C ILE A 66 -3.42 1.18 0.57
N ARG A 67 -3.65 1.08 1.88
CA ARG A 67 -2.85 1.81 2.87
C ARG A 67 -1.38 1.43 2.81
N HIS A 68 -1.09 0.13 2.68
CA HIS A 68 0.29 -0.39 2.57
C HIS A 68 1.02 0.27 1.38
N GLU A 69 0.41 0.27 0.22
CA GLU A 69 1.04 0.83 -0.98
C GLU A 69 1.14 2.37 -0.94
N ILE A 70 0.17 3.02 -0.31
CA ILE A 70 0.26 4.48 -0.08
C ILE A 70 1.45 4.82 0.83
N ILE A 71 1.71 4.04 1.85
CA ILE A 71 2.87 4.26 2.73
C ILE A 71 4.18 4.11 1.95
N HIS A 72 4.27 3.10 1.09
CA HIS A 72 5.42 2.98 0.17
C HIS A 72 5.57 4.22 -0.72
N ALA A 73 4.47 4.75 -1.25
CA ALA A 73 4.49 5.96 -2.06
C ALA A 73 5.01 7.17 -1.27
N PHE A 74 4.58 7.35 -0.03
CA PHE A 74 5.10 8.41 0.84
C PHE A 74 6.59 8.29 1.08
N PHE A 75 7.09 7.09 1.37
CA PHE A 75 8.51 6.85 1.59
C PHE A 75 9.31 7.10 0.30
N ASN A 76 8.75 6.70 -0.83
CA ASN A 76 9.38 6.93 -2.12
C ASN A 76 9.51 8.44 -2.44
N GLU A 77 8.42 9.18 -2.29
CA GLU A 77 8.42 10.63 -2.56
C GLU A 77 9.28 11.41 -1.57
N SER A 78 9.48 10.89 -0.37
CA SER A 78 10.38 11.49 0.63
C SER A 78 11.87 11.20 0.36
N GLY A 79 12.19 10.33 -0.58
CA GLY A 79 13.56 9.90 -0.88
C GLY A 79 14.10 8.79 0.02
N LEU A 80 13.37 8.42 1.05
CA LEU A 80 13.84 7.43 2.04
C LEU A 80 13.99 6.03 1.44
N GLN A 81 13.11 5.66 0.52
CA GLN A 81 13.15 4.33 -0.08
C GLN A 81 14.40 4.13 -0.93
N GLU A 82 14.79 5.15 -1.68
CA GLU A 82 15.99 5.11 -2.51
C GLU A 82 17.25 4.97 -1.65
N SER A 83 17.33 5.75 -0.59
CA SER A 83 18.42 5.65 0.39
C SER A 83 18.47 4.29 1.07
N SER A 84 17.32 3.70 1.38
CA SER A 84 17.23 2.36 1.99
C SER A 84 17.80 1.29 1.07
N GLY A 85 17.57 1.39 -0.24
CA GLY A 85 18.09 0.45 -1.22
C GLY A 85 19.62 0.51 -1.36
N VAL A 86 20.20 1.68 -1.20
CA VAL A 86 21.65 1.90 -1.32
C VAL A 86 22.41 1.40 -0.09
N ILE A 87 21.79 1.41 1.09
CA ILE A 87 22.44 1.03 2.35
C ILE A 87 22.16 -0.44 2.71
N SER A 88 22.45 -1.37 1.81
CA SER A 88 22.45 -2.82 2.07
C SER A 88 21.14 -3.35 2.70
N ASN A 89 20.00 -2.83 2.31
CA ASN A 89 18.67 -3.24 2.80
C ASN A 89 18.42 -3.05 4.31
N ILE A 90 19.22 -2.23 4.97
CA ILE A 90 19.01 -1.91 6.39
C ILE A 90 18.18 -0.64 6.61
N GLY A 91 17.81 0.05 5.54
CA GLY A 91 16.96 1.24 5.61
C GLY A 91 15.54 0.86 6.02
N TRP A 92 14.99 1.60 6.99
CA TRP A 92 13.68 1.27 7.56
C TRP A 92 12.52 1.48 6.58
N SER A 93 12.64 2.35 5.59
CA SER A 93 11.54 2.61 4.64
C SER A 93 11.21 1.43 3.72
N GLN A 94 12.12 0.46 3.58
CA GLN A 94 11.88 -0.80 2.85
C GLN A 94 11.53 -1.96 3.79
N ASN A 95 11.43 -1.70 5.09
CA ASN A 95 11.06 -2.71 6.06
C ASN A 95 9.56 -2.95 6.00
N GLU A 96 9.16 -4.12 5.50
CA GLU A 96 7.76 -4.49 5.31
C GLU A 96 6.99 -4.56 6.63
N GLU A 97 7.63 -4.98 7.70
CA GLU A 97 7.03 -5.02 9.03
C GLU A 97 6.63 -3.62 9.50
N MET A 98 7.50 -2.64 9.30
CA MET A 98 7.21 -1.25 9.67
C MET A 98 6.14 -0.64 8.77
N VAL A 99 6.19 -0.90 7.46
CA VAL A 99 5.16 -0.46 6.51
C VAL A 99 3.80 -1.04 6.91
N ASP A 100 3.75 -2.32 7.26
CA ASP A 100 2.54 -2.98 7.73
C ASP A 100 2.04 -2.40 9.05
N PHE A 101 2.94 -2.08 9.97
CA PHE A 101 2.56 -1.41 11.22
C PHE A 101 1.75 -0.15 10.92
N PHE A 102 2.26 0.74 10.09
CA PHE A 102 1.56 1.97 9.74
C PHE A 102 0.26 1.69 8.97
N ALA A 103 0.28 0.76 8.03
CA ALA A 103 -0.91 0.41 7.24
C ALA A 103 -2.05 -0.12 8.11
N ILE A 104 -1.72 -0.94 9.10
CA ILE A 104 -2.70 -1.56 10.00
C ILE A 104 -3.15 -0.59 11.09
N GLN A 105 -2.20 0.10 11.72
CA GLN A 105 -2.46 0.86 12.94
C GLN A 105 -2.82 2.33 12.71
N PHE A 106 -2.50 2.88 11.55
CA PHE A 106 -2.71 4.32 11.32
C PHE A 106 -4.15 4.78 11.58
N PRO A 107 -5.21 4.05 11.19
CA PRO A 107 -6.58 4.47 11.52
C PRO A 107 -6.83 4.60 13.01
N LYS A 108 -6.18 3.78 13.84
CA LYS A 108 -6.28 3.85 15.31
C LYS A 108 -5.49 5.04 15.85
N ILE A 109 -4.30 5.28 15.32
CA ILE A 109 -3.45 6.42 15.68
C ILE A 109 -4.19 7.72 15.36
N GLN A 110 -4.75 7.81 14.16
CA GLN A 110 -5.53 8.99 13.73
C GLN A 110 -6.73 9.24 14.62
N LYS A 111 -7.43 8.16 15.00
CA LYS A 111 -8.57 8.30 15.93
C LYS A 111 -8.15 8.90 17.27
N VAL A 112 -7.05 8.43 17.85
CA VAL A 112 -6.53 8.97 19.10
C VAL A 112 -6.21 10.45 18.95
N PHE A 113 -5.54 10.85 17.87
CA PHE A 113 -5.21 12.25 17.61
C PHE A 113 -6.48 13.12 17.52
N LYS A 114 -7.52 12.62 16.84
CA LYS A 114 -8.82 13.32 16.75
C LYS A 114 -9.51 13.41 18.09
N ASP A 115 -9.56 12.31 18.84
CA ASP A 115 -10.21 12.26 20.15
C ASP A 115 -9.56 13.23 21.14
N LEU A 116 -8.26 13.45 21.02
CA LEU A 116 -7.50 14.40 21.83
C LEU A 116 -7.42 15.81 21.25
N ASN A 117 -7.99 16.02 20.06
CA ASN A 117 -7.97 17.30 19.34
C ASN A 117 -6.55 17.84 19.09
N ILE A 118 -5.66 16.93 18.66
CA ILE A 118 -4.25 17.23 18.33
C ILE A 118 -3.86 16.77 16.93
N ASP A 119 -4.84 16.57 16.06
CA ASP A 119 -4.63 16.06 14.69
C ASP A 119 -4.39 17.18 13.66
N THR A 120 -4.25 18.40 14.09
CA THR A 120 -3.98 19.56 13.23
C THR A 120 -2.73 20.30 13.64
#